data_ba362861e3fb1ddddca54cdd41bb7fd4
#
_entry.id   ba362861e3fb1ddddca54cdd41bb7fd4
#
_cell.length_a   1.000
_cell.length_b   1.000
_cell.length_c   1.000
_cell.angle_alpha   90.00
_cell.angle_beta   90.00
_cell.angle_gamma   90.00
#
_symmetry.space_group_name_H-M   'P 1'
#
loop_
_entity.id
_entity.type
_entity.pdbx_description
1 polymer ?
#
loop_
_entity_poly.entity_id
_entity_poly.type
_entity_poly.pdbx_seq_one_letter_code
_entity_poly.pdbx_strand_id
1 'polypeptide(L)'
;MRILITSFGVGIGHASRDLALARKLRQAGHEVIFASFGSGYNYLKMNRQETYDMPTMNFQADEGEINIKDTVKESKDIPYVFIKTMYKEARIIRQIKPDVIIADSTYTSPITAKFLNIPCFIITNDLTFGFSDSTESMSIKYFEKSIRKFIKEITRGCKKILIPDIAGTVELPSKLEDKTEYIGPLLHKNPDQIESKRTLRKKHNFNDDDVIILLTVGGSEFGEVLIKNICDISKDINCDRIIIFTGLEIKTEDFNINDTDKIIIKDFTPYLVDWMQISDLTIALAGHTTSMELISIKKPNILIPLKNHVEQQKNIENMKKYEITTTTDINDCKKLLETINDTLDRLDSIKINEDNYNEFVKYDGKTNALKQIESLYK
;
A
#
# COMPACT_ATOMS: atom_id res chain seq x y z
N MET A 1 -24.76 -5.30 9.50
CA MET A 1 -23.73 -5.39 10.56
C MET A 1 -23.05 -4.05 10.72
N ARG A 2 -22.59 -3.77 11.93
CA ARG A 2 -21.67 -2.67 12.22
C ARG A 2 -20.24 -3.20 12.22
N ILE A 3 -19.40 -2.68 11.39
CA ILE A 3 -18.04 -3.17 11.12
C ILE A 3 -17.04 -2.10 11.55
N LEU A 4 -16.08 -2.45 12.38
CA LEU A 4 -14.92 -1.61 12.68
C LEU A 4 -13.76 -2.09 11.83
N ILE A 5 -13.20 -1.21 11.00
CA ILE A 5 -11.95 -1.46 10.27
C ILE A 5 -10.83 -0.70 10.97
N THR A 6 -9.81 -1.43 11.39
CA THR A 6 -8.60 -0.85 11.98
C THR A 6 -7.49 -0.93 10.95
N SER A 7 -7.10 0.23 10.40
CA SER A 7 -6.10 0.35 9.34
C SER A 7 -4.74 0.74 9.90
N PHE A 8 -3.68 0.08 9.44
CA PHE A 8 -2.32 0.54 9.72
C PHE A 8 -2.09 1.91 9.08
N GLY A 9 -1.54 2.85 9.85
CA GLY A 9 -1.56 4.28 9.52
C GLY A 9 -0.29 4.85 8.91
N VAL A 10 0.76 4.04 8.70
CA VAL A 10 1.98 4.50 8.01
C VAL A 10 1.74 4.43 6.50
N GLY A 11 1.87 5.58 5.83
CA GLY A 11 1.45 5.72 4.45
C GLY A 11 -0.07 5.63 4.28
N ILE A 12 -0.55 5.64 3.04
CA ILE A 12 -1.99 5.61 2.73
C ILE A 12 -2.47 4.29 2.14
N GLY A 13 -1.56 3.37 1.82
CA GLY A 13 -1.87 2.14 1.08
C GLY A 13 -2.93 1.26 1.77
N HIS A 14 -2.81 1.04 3.09
CA HIS A 14 -3.77 0.29 3.89
C HIS A 14 -5.13 1.00 3.95
N ALA A 15 -5.14 2.27 4.35
CA ALA A 15 -6.36 3.06 4.45
C ALA A 15 -7.09 3.20 3.10
N SER A 16 -6.35 3.25 1.99
CA SER A 16 -6.89 3.33 0.63
C SER A 16 -7.61 2.03 0.24
N ARG A 17 -6.97 0.88 0.42
CA ARG A 17 -7.61 -0.41 0.12
C ARG A 17 -8.78 -0.73 1.06
N ASP A 18 -8.69 -0.33 2.32
CA ASP A 18 -9.77 -0.47 3.30
C ASP A 18 -10.97 0.41 2.94
N LEU A 19 -10.74 1.62 2.43
CA LEU A 19 -11.80 2.47 1.93
C LEU A 19 -12.50 1.85 0.72
N ALA A 20 -11.74 1.19 -0.18
CA ALA A 20 -12.32 0.47 -1.31
C ALA A 20 -13.21 -0.70 -0.83
N LEU A 21 -12.75 -1.47 0.16
CA LEU A 21 -13.53 -2.53 0.79
C LEU A 21 -14.77 -1.96 1.50
N ALA A 22 -14.62 -0.88 2.27
CA ALA A 22 -15.71 -0.26 3.00
C ALA A 22 -16.85 0.23 2.09
N ARG A 23 -16.52 0.74 0.90
CA ARG A 23 -17.52 1.10 -0.11
C ARG A 23 -18.36 -0.13 -0.51
N LYS A 24 -17.72 -1.27 -0.72
CA LYS A 24 -18.41 -2.53 -1.07
C LYS A 24 -19.26 -3.04 0.08
N LEU A 25 -18.76 -2.99 1.32
CA LEU A 25 -19.50 -3.38 2.52
C LEU A 25 -20.75 -2.50 2.72
N ARG A 26 -20.63 -1.18 2.52
CA ARG A 26 -21.78 -0.26 2.62
C ARG A 26 -22.81 -0.49 1.52
N GLN A 27 -22.39 -0.81 0.30
CA GLN A 27 -23.31 -1.22 -0.79
C GLN A 27 -24.10 -2.48 -0.41
N ALA A 28 -23.52 -3.37 0.40
CA ALA A 28 -24.21 -4.55 0.94
C ALA A 28 -25.04 -4.27 2.21
N GLY A 29 -25.19 -2.99 2.59
CA GLY A 29 -26.04 -2.58 3.72
C GLY A 29 -25.36 -2.64 5.09
N HIS A 30 -24.02 -2.69 5.15
CA HIS A 30 -23.28 -2.67 6.41
C HIS A 30 -22.89 -1.23 6.79
N GLU A 31 -22.87 -0.95 8.09
CA GLU A 31 -22.29 0.26 8.67
C GLU A 31 -20.79 0.05 8.88
N VAL A 32 -19.96 0.96 8.39
CA VAL A 32 -18.48 0.84 8.48
C VAL A 32 -17.91 2.07 9.15
N ILE A 33 -17.15 1.83 10.22
CA ILE A 33 -16.43 2.83 11.01
C ILE A 33 -14.94 2.47 10.98
N PHE A 34 -14.07 3.48 11.03
CA PHE A 34 -12.63 3.27 10.97
C PHE A 34 -11.93 3.65 12.28
N ALA A 35 -10.76 3.05 12.50
CA ALA A 35 -9.76 3.50 13.43
C ALA A 35 -8.39 3.41 12.75
N SER A 36 -7.61 4.49 12.80
CA SER A 36 -6.29 4.57 12.18
C SER A 36 -5.45 5.66 12.85
N PHE A 37 -4.20 5.82 12.44
CA PHE A 37 -3.30 6.86 12.92
C PHE A 37 -2.53 7.49 11.74
N GLY A 38 -1.79 8.59 11.96
CA GLY A 38 -0.89 9.21 10.99
C GLY A 38 -1.56 9.49 9.65
N SER A 39 -0.85 9.18 8.56
CA SER A 39 -1.31 9.41 7.18
C SER A 39 -2.58 8.66 6.85
N GLY A 40 -2.75 7.44 7.37
CA GLY A 40 -3.98 6.65 7.17
C GLY A 40 -5.21 7.32 7.79
N TYR A 41 -5.08 7.87 9.01
CA TYR A 41 -6.14 8.65 9.65
C TYR A 41 -6.48 9.90 8.83
N ASN A 42 -5.47 10.67 8.42
CA ASN A 42 -5.66 11.88 7.63
C ASN A 42 -6.36 11.57 6.30
N TYR A 43 -5.92 10.52 5.60
CA TYR A 43 -6.53 10.06 4.35
C TYR A 43 -8.02 9.72 4.52
N LEU A 44 -8.38 8.96 5.56
CA LEU A 44 -9.77 8.58 5.82
C LEU A 44 -10.63 9.81 6.18
N LYS A 45 -10.10 10.74 6.97
CA LYS A 45 -10.80 12.01 7.30
C LYS A 45 -11.02 12.89 6.07
N MET A 46 -10.02 13.04 5.18
CA MET A 46 -10.17 13.77 3.93
C MET A 46 -11.26 13.14 3.04
N ASN A 47 -11.41 11.83 3.08
CA ASN A 47 -12.48 11.10 2.41
C ASN A 47 -13.80 11.08 3.20
N ARG A 48 -13.95 11.94 4.21
CA ARG A 48 -15.17 12.12 5.03
C ARG A 48 -15.64 10.83 5.72
N GLN A 49 -14.69 9.97 6.11
CA GLN A 49 -15.01 8.76 6.83
C GLN A 49 -15.14 9.02 8.33
N GLU A 50 -16.07 8.32 8.99
CA GLU A 50 -16.09 8.26 10.45
C GLU A 50 -14.87 7.47 10.90
N THR A 51 -13.93 8.17 11.53
CA THR A 51 -12.61 7.61 11.86
C THR A 51 -12.18 8.05 13.25
N TYR A 52 -11.80 7.08 14.06
CA TYR A 52 -11.18 7.30 15.36
C TYR A 52 -9.67 7.37 15.21
N ASP A 53 -9.07 8.42 15.78
CA ASP A 53 -7.62 8.55 15.84
C ASP A 53 -7.03 7.58 16.86
N MET A 54 -5.94 6.90 16.49
CA MET A 54 -5.25 5.89 17.31
C MET A 54 -3.84 6.36 17.69
N PRO A 55 -3.24 5.81 18.78
CA PRO A 55 -1.86 6.12 19.11
C PRO A 55 -0.92 5.77 17.97
N THR A 56 -0.02 6.69 17.63
CA THR A 56 0.95 6.53 16.56
C THR A 56 2.09 5.62 17.02
N MET A 57 2.46 4.66 16.18
CA MET A 57 3.75 3.98 16.26
C MET A 57 4.71 4.75 15.35
N ASN A 58 5.74 5.36 15.95
CA ASN A 58 6.75 6.05 15.17
C ASN A 58 7.72 5.01 14.59
N PHE A 59 7.81 4.99 13.27
CA PHE A 59 8.89 4.32 12.55
C PHE A 59 9.83 5.42 12.07
N GLN A 60 11.09 5.36 12.45
CA GLN A 60 12.07 6.32 11.95
C GLN A 60 12.59 5.87 10.59
N ALA A 61 12.53 6.80 9.65
CA ALA A 61 13.21 6.70 8.37
C ALA A 61 14.34 7.71 8.34
N ASP A 62 15.46 7.30 7.83
CA ASP A 62 16.60 8.17 7.60
C ASP A 62 17.02 8.01 6.12
N GLU A 63 17.00 9.13 5.36
CA GLU A 63 17.40 9.20 3.94
C GLU A 63 16.80 8.11 3.02
N GLY A 64 15.54 7.71 3.25
CA GLY A 64 14.87 6.68 2.44
C GLY A 64 15.22 5.24 2.83
N GLU A 65 15.88 5.03 3.97
CA GLU A 65 16.19 3.71 4.53
C GLU A 65 15.45 3.50 5.86
N ILE A 66 15.00 2.26 6.11
CA ILE A 66 14.52 1.89 7.44
C ILE A 66 15.74 1.62 8.32
N ASN A 67 15.94 2.48 9.31
CA ASN A 67 17.04 2.30 10.28
C ASN A 67 16.66 1.26 11.35
N ILE A 68 17.10 0.03 11.14
CA ILE A 68 16.80 -1.12 12.01
C ILE A 68 17.36 -0.91 13.43
N LYS A 69 18.55 -0.33 13.56
CA LYS A 69 19.20 -0.14 14.87
C LYS A 69 18.47 0.88 15.73
N ASP A 70 18.00 1.95 15.12
CA ASP A 70 17.26 2.99 15.83
C ASP A 70 15.83 2.54 16.10
N THR A 71 15.19 1.84 15.16
CA THR A 71 13.89 1.18 15.38
C THR A 71 13.95 0.20 16.57
N VAL A 72 15.01 -0.61 16.70
CA VAL A 72 15.21 -1.52 17.84
C VAL A 72 15.54 -0.76 19.12
N LYS A 73 16.26 0.35 19.05
CA LYS A 73 16.62 1.19 20.20
C LYS A 73 15.40 1.91 20.79
N GLU A 74 14.52 2.39 19.94
CA GLU A 74 13.24 3.02 20.31
C GLU A 74 12.15 2.00 20.65
N SER A 75 12.37 0.71 20.35
CA SER A 75 11.46 -0.39 20.69
C SER A 75 11.13 -0.51 22.19
N LYS A 76 11.84 0.21 23.06
CA LYS A 76 11.55 0.24 24.51
C LYS A 76 10.15 0.75 24.82
N ASP A 77 9.60 1.65 23.99
CA ASP A 77 8.28 2.22 24.17
C ASP A 77 7.16 1.40 23.46
N ILE A 78 7.53 0.43 22.61
CA ILE A 78 6.56 -0.42 21.90
C ILE A 78 5.57 -1.09 22.87
N PRO A 79 5.96 -1.71 24.00
CA PRO A 79 5.00 -2.32 24.90
C PRO A 79 4.02 -1.30 25.49
N TYR A 80 4.47 -0.10 25.80
CA TYR A 80 3.62 0.96 26.32
C TYR A 80 2.63 1.45 25.26
N VAL A 81 3.11 1.74 24.05
CA VAL A 81 2.24 2.15 22.93
C VAL A 81 1.24 1.06 22.59
N PHE A 82 1.67 -0.22 22.61
CA PHE A 82 0.81 -1.36 22.37
C PHE A 82 -0.34 -1.45 23.38
N ILE A 83 -0.03 -1.36 24.68
CA ILE A 83 -1.06 -1.37 25.75
C ILE A 83 -1.98 -0.15 25.64
N LYS A 84 -1.43 1.04 25.38
CA LYS A 84 -2.20 2.27 25.19
C LYS A 84 -3.17 2.15 24.01
N THR A 85 -2.71 1.55 22.91
CA THR A 85 -3.53 1.29 21.71
C THR A 85 -4.67 0.33 22.05
N MET A 86 -4.38 -0.81 22.67
CA MET A 86 -5.41 -1.78 23.10
C MET A 86 -6.46 -1.15 24.03
N TYR A 87 -6.02 -0.31 24.97
CA TYR A 87 -6.94 0.39 25.86
C TYR A 87 -7.87 1.33 25.08
N LYS A 88 -7.32 2.11 24.14
CA LYS A 88 -8.12 3.03 23.30
C LYS A 88 -9.07 2.25 22.38
N GLU A 89 -8.60 1.17 21.75
CA GLU A 89 -9.43 0.25 20.97
C GLU A 89 -10.60 -0.30 21.79
N ALA A 90 -10.33 -0.80 22.99
CA ALA A 90 -11.37 -1.34 23.87
C ALA A 90 -12.44 -0.29 24.24
N ARG A 91 -12.06 0.98 24.41
CA ARG A 91 -13.01 2.08 24.63
C ARG A 91 -13.87 2.33 23.40
N ILE A 92 -13.25 2.42 22.22
CA ILE A 92 -13.94 2.63 20.94
C ILE A 92 -14.92 1.47 20.70
N ILE A 93 -14.47 0.23 20.84
CA ILE A 93 -15.29 -0.97 20.64
C ILE A 93 -16.49 -0.99 21.59
N ARG A 94 -16.33 -0.63 22.86
CA ARG A 94 -17.46 -0.55 23.82
C ARG A 94 -18.46 0.56 23.46
N GLN A 95 -17.98 1.66 22.88
CA GLN A 95 -18.81 2.77 22.44
C GLN A 95 -19.62 2.42 21.21
N ILE A 96 -18.97 1.88 20.16
CA ILE A 96 -19.61 1.63 18.86
C ILE A 96 -20.29 0.26 18.79
N LYS A 97 -19.89 -0.70 19.63
CA LYS A 97 -20.41 -2.08 19.69
C LYS A 97 -20.44 -2.74 18.31
N PRO A 98 -19.28 -2.93 17.65
CA PRO A 98 -19.23 -3.54 16.33
C PRO A 98 -19.58 -5.03 16.41
N ASP A 99 -20.24 -5.54 15.38
CA ASP A 99 -20.53 -6.97 15.23
C ASP A 99 -19.28 -7.75 14.81
N VAL A 100 -18.38 -7.08 14.08
CA VAL A 100 -17.14 -7.66 13.57
C VAL A 100 -16.03 -6.61 13.46
N ILE A 101 -14.79 -7.04 13.65
CA ILE A 101 -13.60 -6.22 13.46
C ILE A 101 -12.80 -6.75 12.26
N ILE A 102 -12.35 -5.85 11.40
CA ILE A 102 -11.41 -6.14 10.32
C ILE A 102 -10.12 -5.39 10.66
N ALA A 103 -9.04 -6.12 10.90
CA ALA A 103 -7.73 -5.58 11.25
C ALA A 103 -6.82 -5.62 10.01
N ASP A 104 -6.52 -4.49 9.39
CA ASP A 104 -5.57 -4.43 8.29
C ASP A 104 -4.17 -4.08 8.83
N SER A 105 -3.33 -5.11 8.88
CA SER A 105 -1.94 -5.04 9.39
C SER A 105 -1.80 -4.44 10.79
N THR A 106 -2.90 -4.43 11.58
CA THR A 106 -2.92 -4.00 12.98
C THR A 106 -3.01 -5.22 13.89
N TYR A 107 -2.00 -5.42 14.74
CA TYR A 107 -1.90 -6.64 15.56
C TYR A 107 -2.46 -6.48 16.99
N THR A 108 -2.79 -5.25 17.42
CA THR A 108 -3.51 -4.99 18.68
C THR A 108 -4.97 -5.36 18.59
N SER A 109 -5.59 -5.09 17.46
CA SER A 109 -7.02 -5.26 17.24
C SER A 109 -7.51 -6.71 17.36
N PRO A 110 -6.82 -7.73 16.80
CA PRO A 110 -7.18 -9.13 17.04
C PRO A 110 -7.12 -9.54 18.52
N ILE A 111 -6.17 -9.00 19.29
CA ILE A 111 -6.04 -9.29 20.71
C ILE A 111 -7.20 -8.64 21.47
N THR A 112 -7.46 -7.36 21.22
CA THR A 112 -8.56 -6.61 21.84
C THR A 112 -9.91 -7.25 21.52
N ALA A 113 -10.12 -7.64 20.25
CA ALA A 113 -11.31 -8.34 19.80
C ALA A 113 -11.54 -9.66 20.55
N LYS A 114 -10.48 -10.45 20.72
CA LYS A 114 -10.52 -11.71 21.49
C LYS A 114 -10.92 -11.49 22.95
N PHE A 115 -10.36 -10.47 23.62
CA PHE A 115 -10.72 -10.13 24.99
C PHE A 115 -12.17 -9.67 25.14
N LEU A 116 -12.75 -9.06 24.10
CA LEU A 116 -14.12 -8.57 24.09
C LEU A 116 -15.10 -9.54 23.42
N ASN A 117 -14.64 -10.75 23.04
CA ASN A 117 -15.43 -11.79 22.36
C ASN A 117 -16.10 -11.32 21.07
N ILE A 118 -15.40 -10.49 20.27
CA ILE A 118 -15.88 -10.01 18.99
C ILE A 118 -15.13 -10.76 17.86
N PRO A 119 -15.84 -11.28 16.83
CA PRO A 119 -15.20 -11.87 15.68
C PRO A 119 -14.24 -10.91 15.01
N CYS A 120 -13.02 -11.38 14.68
CA CYS A 120 -12.01 -10.57 14.01
C CYS A 120 -11.49 -11.29 12.77
N PHE A 121 -11.42 -10.54 11.66
CA PHE A 121 -10.66 -10.91 10.45
C PHE A 121 -9.39 -10.09 10.43
N ILE A 122 -8.33 -10.64 9.86
CA ILE A 122 -7.12 -9.88 9.59
C ILE A 122 -6.86 -9.84 8.09
N ILE A 123 -6.59 -8.66 7.57
CA ILE A 123 -6.07 -8.44 6.21
C ILE A 123 -4.58 -8.21 6.34
N THR A 124 -3.77 -8.93 5.57
CA THR A 124 -2.32 -8.73 5.54
C THR A 124 -1.73 -9.27 4.25
N ASN A 125 -0.69 -8.64 3.76
CA ASN A 125 0.11 -9.07 2.62
C ASN A 125 1.50 -9.58 3.03
N ASP A 126 1.80 -9.65 4.32
CA ASP A 126 2.99 -10.33 4.85
C ASP A 126 2.70 -10.97 6.21
N LEU A 127 3.03 -12.26 6.33
CA LEU A 127 2.93 -13.03 7.56
C LEU A 127 4.31 -13.42 8.09
N THR A 128 5.36 -13.10 7.35
CA THR A 128 6.72 -13.57 7.64
C THR A 128 7.57 -12.58 8.38
N PHE A 129 7.15 -11.33 8.49
CA PHE A 129 7.88 -10.22 9.10
C PHE A 129 9.39 -10.44 9.17
N GLY A 130 10.18 -9.62 8.51
CA GLY A 130 11.64 -9.71 8.54
C GLY A 130 12.25 -8.34 8.28
N PHE A 131 13.36 -8.09 8.96
CA PHE A 131 14.28 -7.05 8.56
C PHE A 131 15.23 -7.69 7.56
N SER A 132 15.61 -7.00 6.51
CA SER A 132 16.43 -7.46 5.40
C SER A 132 17.67 -8.30 5.77
N ASP A 133 18.20 -8.92 4.77
CA ASP A 133 19.21 -9.96 4.67
C ASP A 133 20.41 -9.93 5.65
N SER A 134 20.54 -11.07 6.31
CA SER A 134 21.75 -11.91 6.48
C SER A 134 23.00 -11.42 7.21
N THR A 135 23.25 -10.17 7.44
CA THR A 135 24.50 -9.74 8.12
C THR A 135 24.34 -9.44 9.60
N GLU A 136 23.17 -9.72 10.17
CA GLU A 136 22.78 -9.16 11.43
C GLU A 136 23.10 -10.01 12.65
N SER A 137 23.26 -9.31 13.78
CA SER A 137 23.61 -9.93 15.05
C SER A 137 22.59 -10.98 15.47
N MET A 138 23.06 -11.98 16.22
CA MET A 138 22.20 -13.05 16.77
C MET A 138 21.00 -12.49 17.55
N SER A 139 21.11 -11.30 18.12
CA SER A 139 20.03 -10.61 18.85
C SER A 139 18.90 -10.18 17.93
N ILE A 140 19.19 -9.67 16.74
CA ILE A 140 18.16 -9.26 15.74
C ILE A 140 17.43 -10.50 15.22
N LYS A 141 18.15 -11.57 14.89
CA LYS A 141 17.53 -12.84 14.48
C LYS A 141 16.59 -13.43 15.55
N TYR A 142 16.97 -13.31 16.81
CA TYR A 142 16.12 -13.75 17.94
C TYR A 142 14.86 -12.89 18.08
N PHE A 143 15.01 -11.57 17.90
CA PHE A 143 13.93 -10.60 17.93
C PHE A 143 12.92 -10.87 16.80
N GLU A 144 13.38 -11.03 15.56
CA GLU A 144 12.53 -11.40 14.42
C GLU A 144 11.77 -12.70 14.66
N LYS A 145 12.46 -13.74 15.12
CA LYS A 145 11.82 -15.02 15.43
C LYS A 145 10.72 -14.87 16.47
N SER A 146 10.92 -14.02 17.46
CA SER A 146 9.94 -13.75 18.52
C SER A 146 8.73 -13.01 17.96
N ILE A 147 8.94 -11.99 17.10
CA ILE A 147 7.86 -11.27 16.43
C ILE A 147 7.08 -12.18 15.50
N ARG A 148 7.75 -12.99 14.67
CA ARG A 148 7.08 -13.96 13.79
C ARG A 148 6.19 -14.94 14.58
N LYS A 149 6.69 -15.44 15.71
CA LYS A 149 5.90 -16.31 16.60
C LYS A 149 4.70 -15.56 17.17
N PHE A 150 4.88 -14.32 17.60
CA PHE A 150 3.82 -13.48 18.14
C PHE A 150 2.72 -13.19 17.09
N ILE A 151 3.10 -12.76 15.88
CA ILE A 151 2.18 -12.54 14.76
C ILE A 151 1.39 -13.82 14.45
N LYS A 152 2.08 -14.96 14.39
CA LYS A 152 1.44 -16.26 14.13
C LYS A 152 0.38 -16.61 15.19
N GLU A 153 0.67 -16.42 16.48
CA GLU A 153 -0.30 -16.73 17.53
C GLU A 153 -1.48 -15.76 17.55
N ILE A 154 -1.26 -14.49 17.21
CA ILE A 154 -2.34 -13.50 17.05
C ILE A 154 -3.25 -13.87 15.89
N THR A 155 -2.68 -14.14 14.73
CA THR A 155 -3.42 -14.46 13.50
C THR A 155 -4.20 -15.78 13.63
N ARG A 156 -3.67 -16.76 14.37
CA ARG A 156 -4.44 -17.97 14.72
C ARG A 156 -5.71 -17.70 15.51
N GLY A 157 -5.75 -16.60 16.28
CA GLY A 157 -6.92 -16.18 17.03
C GLY A 157 -8.03 -15.57 16.17
N CYS A 158 -7.73 -15.15 14.96
CA CYS A 158 -8.71 -14.58 14.03
C CYS A 158 -9.63 -15.67 13.43
N LYS A 159 -10.80 -15.23 12.95
CA LYS A 159 -11.74 -16.10 12.22
C LYS A 159 -11.15 -16.55 10.89
N LYS A 160 -10.61 -15.59 10.11
CA LYS A 160 -9.91 -15.82 8.84
C LYS A 160 -8.78 -14.81 8.70
N ILE A 161 -7.77 -15.21 7.92
CA ILE A 161 -6.69 -14.37 7.41
C ILE A 161 -7.00 -14.13 5.94
N LEU A 162 -7.18 -12.88 5.57
CA LEU A 162 -7.50 -12.48 4.21
C LEU A 162 -6.26 -11.90 3.55
N ILE A 163 -5.76 -12.57 2.52
CA ILE A 163 -4.62 -12.08 1.73
C ILE A 163 -5.16 -11.28 0.54
N PRO A 164 -4.88 -9.97 0.46
CA PRO A 164 -5.40 -9.11 -0.61
C PRO A 164 -4.56 -9.25 -1.90
N ASP A 165 -4.29 -10.47 -2.29
CA ASP A 165 -3.46 -10.84 -3.44
C ASP A 165 -3.94 -12.17 -4.02
N ILE A 166 -3.31 -12.64 -5.10
CA ILE A 166 -3.57 -13.93 -5.72
C ILE A 166 -2.80 -15.05 -5.01
N ALA A 167 -3.23 -16.28 -5.22
CA ALA A 167 -2.61 -17.44 -4.58
C ALA A 167 -1.12 -17.57 -4.92
N GLY A 168 -0.32 -17.92 -3.89
CA GLY A 168 1.12 -18.16 -4.03
C GLY A 168 2.03 -16.93 -3.91
N THR A 169 1.49 -15.72 -3.70
CA THR A 169 2.28 -14.49 -3.54
C THR A 169 2.81 -14.27 -2.13
N VAL A 170 2.20 -14.92 -1.14
CA VAL A 170 2.56 -14.79 0.28
C VAL A 170 2.97 -16.13 0.84
N GLU A 171 4.12 -16.18 1.50
CA GLU A 171 4.57 -17.36 2.23
C GLU A 171 3.73 -17.54 3.50
N LEU A 172 3.06 -18.69 3.61
CA LEU A 172 2.20 -19.00 4.75
C LEU A 172 2.97 -19.76 5.82
N PRO A 173 2.96 -19.29 7.07
CA PRO A 173 3.48 -20.08 8.19
C PRO A 173 2.65 -21.36 8.36
N SER A 174 3.33 -22.49 8.59
CA SER A 174 2.67 -23.79 8.81
C SER A 174 1.51 -23.72 9.82
N LYS A 175 0.40 -24.38 9.53
CA LYS A 175 -0.84 -24.42 10.34
C LYS A 175 -1.71 -23.15 10.28
N LEU A 176 -1.52 -22.29 9.29
CA LEU A 176 -2.41 -21.17 9.00
C LEU A 176 -3.18 -21.33 7.69
N GLU A 177 -2.84 -22.35 6.89
CA GLU A 177 -3.41 -22.60 5.56
C GLU A 177 -4.95 -22.70 5.61
N ASP A 178 -5.49 -23.47 6.56
CA ASP A 178 -6.96 -23.68 6.70
C ASP A 178 -7.73 -22.39 7.07
N LYS A 179 -7.03 -21.40 7.61
CA LYS A 179 -7.60 -20.10 8.02
C LYS A 179 -7.34 -19.00 7.01
N THR A 180 -6.49 -19.26 6.03
CA THR A 180 -6.07 -18.24 5.06
C THR A 180 -6.89 -18.33 3.79
N GLU A 181 -7.32 -17.17 3.31
CA GLU A 181 -8.06 -17.01 2.08
C GLU A 181 -7.38 -15.94 1.22
N TYR A 182 -6.97 -16.30 0.02
CA TYR A 182 -6.53 -15.35 -0.99
C TYR A 182 -7.76 -14.72 -1.62
N ILE A 183 -8.07 -13.50 -1.22
CA ILE A 183 -9.28 -12.80 -1.68
C ILE A 183 -9.06 -12.09 -3.03
N GLY A 184 -7.81 -11.82 -3.39
CA GLY A 184 -7.45 -10.98 -4.51
C GLY A 184 -7.30 -9.50 -4.13
N PRO A 185 -6.80 -8.67 -5.05
CA PRO A 185 -6.46 -7.28 -4.78
C PRO A 185 -7.69 -6.44 -4.41
N LEU A 186 -7.51 -5.55 -3.43
CA LEU A 186 -8.53 -4.59 -3.01
C LEU A 186 -8.36 -3.28 -3.79
N LEU A 187 -8.73 -3.30 -5.07
CA LEU A 187 -8.57 -2.17 -5.98
C LEU A 187 -9.55 -1.03 -5.69
N HIS A 188 -9.11 0.20 -5.86
CA HIS A 188 -9.94 1.40 -5.69
C HIS A 188 -11.06 1.44 -6.73
N LYS A 189 -10.70 1.20 -8.01
CA LYS A 189 -11.61 1.00 -9.13
C LYS A 189 -11.31 -0.34 -9.78
N ASN A 190 -12.33 -1.04 -10.23
CA ASN A 190 -12.12 -2.19 -11.10
C ASN A 190 -11.71 -1.69 -12.49
N PRO A 191 -10.96 -2.48 -13.28
CA PRO A 191 -10.47 -2.05 -14.60
C PRO A 191 -11.56 -1.54 -15.55
N ASP A 192 -12.75 -2.14 -15.50
CA ASP A 192 -13.92 -1.78 -16.29
C ASP A 192 -14.58 -0.44 -15.89
N GLN A 193 -14.22 0.09 -14.72
CA GLN A 193 -14.71 1.36 -14.20
C GLN A 193 -13.76 2.54 -14.50
N ILE A 194 -12.61 2.28 -15.10
CA ILE A 194 -11.61 3.29 -15.41
C ILE A 194 -11.85 3.80 -16.84
N GLU A 195 -11.96 5.12 -16.96
CA GLU A 195 -12.13 5.74 -18.27
C GLU A 195 -10.90 5.53 -19.15
N SER A 196 -11.11 5.60 -20.48
CA SER A 196 -10.00 5.44 -21.40
C SER A 196 -8.95 6.53 -21.25
N LYS A 197 -7.68 6.20 -21.54
CA LYS A 197 -6.54 7.14 -21.53
C LYS A 197 -6.87 8.42 -22.31
N ARG A 198 -7.44 8.29 -23.49
CA ARG A 198 -7.83 9.42 -24.34
C ARG A 198 -8.88 10.31 -23.69
N THR A 199 -9.90 9.73 -23.07
CA THR A 199 -10.95 10.50 -22.36
C THR A 199 -10.37 11.29 -21.19
N LEU A 200 -9.51 10.64 -20.38
CA LEU A 200 -8.88 11.27 -19.24
C LEU A 200 -7.89 12.36 -19.66
N ARG A 201 -7.07 12.13 -20.72
CA ARG A 201 -6.18 13.15 -21.28
C ARG A 201 -6.94 14.40 -21.71
N LYS A 202 -8.03 14.23 -22.45
CA LYS A 202 -8.89 15.33 -22.86
C LYS A 202 -9.45 16.13 -21.66
N LYS A 203 -9.88 15.44 -20.61
CA LYS A 203 -10.38 16.09 -19.36
C LYS A 203 -9.33 16.94 -18.67
N HIS A 204 -8.08 16.54 -18.77
CA HIS A 204 -6.96 17.22 -18.11
C HIS A 204 -6.14 18.11 -19.05
N ASN A 205 -6.61 18.34 -20.29
CA ASN A 205 -5.97 19.18 -21.32
C ASN A 205 -4.57 18.69 -21.73
N PHE A 206 -4.37 17.38 -21.82
CA PHE A 206 -3.19 16.75 -22.42
C PHE A 206 -3.49 16.32 -23.85
N ASN A 207 -2.47 16.35 -24.72
CA ASN A 207 -2.56 15.82 -26.06
C ASN A 207 -2.48 14.28 -26.06
N ASP A 208 -3.06 13.66 -27.06
CA ASP A 208 -3.03 12.18 -27.20
C ASP A 208 -1.58 11.67 -27.41
N ASP A 209 -0.74 12.48 -28.07
CA ASP A 209 0.64 12.12 -28.44
C ASP A 209 1.69 12.53 -27.38
N ASP A 210 1.31 13.25 -26.32
CA ASP A 210 2.23 13.62 -25.25
C ASP A 210 2.79 12.37 -24.57
N VAL A 211 4.12 12.30 -24.38
CA VAL A 211 4.76 11.29 -23.53
C VAL A 211 4.74 11.78 -22.09
N ILE A 212 3.91 11.13 -21.28
CA ILE A 212 3.62 11.56 -19.90
C ILE A 212 4.16 10.52 -18.91
N ILE A 213 5.01 10.97 -17.99
CA ILE A 213 5.46 10.20 -16.83
C ILE A 213 4.65 10.62 -15.60
N LEU A 214 4.15 9.65 -14.85
CA LEU A 214 3.63 9.86 -13.51
C LEU A 214 4.66 9.42 -12.48
N LEU A 215 5.00 10.29 -11.55
CA LEU A 215 5.74 9.93 -10.32
C LEU A 215 4.79 9.97 -9.12
N THR A 216 4.76 8.91 -8.34
CA THR A 216 4.03 8.86 -7.07
C THR A 216 4.84 8.16 -5.99
N VAL A 217 4.89 8.76 -4.82
CA VAL A 217 5.68 8.25 -3.68
C VAL A 217 4.82 7.73 -2.52
N GLY A 218 3.51 7.67 -2.73
CA GLY A 218 2.57 7.24 -1.69
C GLY A 218 2.24 8.35 -0.70
N GLY A 219 2.07 7.99 0.57
CA GLY A 219 1.61 8.94 1.60
C GLY A 219 2.58 9.09 2.77
N SER A 220 3.87 8.83 2.58
CA SER A 220 4.91 8.96 3.60
C SER A 220 6.10 9.78 3.10
N GLU A 221 6.89 10.30 4.02
CA GLU A 221 8.10 11.10 3.74
C GLU A 221 9.23 10.33 3.02
N PHE A 222 9.15 9.00 2.97
CA PHE A 222 10.18 8.14 2.35
C PHE A 222 10.45 8.43 0.87
N GLY A 223 9.56 9.12 0.18
CA GLY A 223 9.68 9.39 -1.24
C GLY A 223 10.35 10.72 -1.61
N GLU A 224 10.73 11.53 -0.63
CA GLU A 224 11.30 12.87 -0.87
C GLU A 224 12.56 12.82 -1.72
N VAL A 225 13.46 11.86 -1.43
CA VAL A 225 14.71 11.66 -2.19
C VAL A 225 14.41 11.34 -3.66
N LEU A 226 13.40 10.49 -3.92
CA LEU A 226 13.03 10.15 -5.30
C LEU A 226 12.49 11.35 -6.07
N ILE A 227 11.67 12.19 -5.43
CA ILE A 227 11.16 13.42 -6.04
C ILE A 227 12.32 14.34 -6.41
N LYS A 228 13.25 14.60 -5.47
CA LYS A 228 14.44 15.43 -5.71
C LYS A 228 15.26 14.91 -6.89
N ASN A 229 15.57 13.63 -6.89
CA ASN A 229 16.37 13.01 -7.95
C ASN A 229 15.69 13.12 -9.32
N ILE A 230 14.37 12.89 -9.42
CA ILE A 230 13.63 13.06 -10.69
C ILE A 230 13.64 14.52 -11.14
N CYS A 231 13.49 15.47 -10.22
CA CYS A 231 13.53 16.89 -10.56
C CYS A 231 14.91 17.29 -11.10
N ASP A 232 15.98 16.81 -10.47
CA ASP A 232 17.37 17.14 -10.88
C ASP A 232 17.69 16.62 -12.29
N ILE A 233 17.24 15.39 -12.64
CA ILE A 233 17.48 14.78 -13.94
C ILE A 233 16.39 15.07 -14.99
N SER A 234 15.35 15.81 -14.65
CA SER A 234 14.15 16.00 -15.47
C SER A 234 14.41 16.52 -16.88
N LYS A 235 15.43 17.37 -17.04
CA LYS A 235 15.80 17.96 -18.34
C LYS A 235 16.30 16.90 -19.33
N ASP A 236 16.93 15.85 -18.82
CA ASP A 236 17.57 14.79 -19.62
C ASP A 236 16.63 13.57 -19.83
N ILE A 237 15.43 13.59 -19.25
CA ILE A 237 14.40 12.57 -19.48
C ILE A 237 13.68 12.85 -20.81
N ASN A 238 13.55 11.85 -21.68
CA ASN A 238 12.93 11.96 -23.00
C ASN A 238 11.38 11.91 -22.91
N CYS A 239 10.75 12.90 -22.30
CA CYS A 239 9.29 12.99 -22.18
C CYS A 239 8.79 14.43 -22.30
N ASP A 240 7.49 14.61 -22.59
CA ASP A 240 6.86 15.93 -22.68
C ASP A 240 6.44 16.46 -21.30
N ARG A 241 5.94 15.57 -20.41
CA ARG A 241 5.43 15.94 -19.10
C ARG A 241 5.86 14.94 -18.02
N ILE A 242 6.17 15.48 -16.84
CA ILE A 242 6.38 14.72 -15.61
C ILE A 242 5.37 15.23 -14.58
N ILE A 243 4.43 14.38 -14.20
CA ILE A 243 3.42 14.70 -13.20
C ILE A 243 3.85 14.04 -11.89
N ILE A 244 4.00 14.83 -10.84
CA ILE A 244 4.49 14.36 -9.54
C ILE A 244 3.38 14.54 -8.51
N PHE A 245 3.00 13.44 -7.84
CA PHE A 245 2.17 13.51 -6.64
C PHE A 245 3.04 13.25 -5.42
N THR A 246 3.18 14.27 -4.57
CA THR A 246 4.03 14.22 -3.36
C THR A 246 3.37 13.43 -2.22
N GLY A 247 2.05 13.26 -2.25
CA GLY A 247 1.29 12.56 -1.23
C GLY A 247 0.80 13.48 -0.11
N LEU A 248 0.62 12.93 1.10
CA LEU A 248 0.01 13.69 2.21
C LEU A 248 1.03 14.31 3.18
N GLU A 249 2.25 13.83 3.21
CA GLU A 249 3.25 14.23 4.22
C GLU A 249 4.33 15.14 3.64
N ILE A 250 4.60 15.02 2.35
CA ILE A 250 5.59 15.85 1.65
C ILE A 250 4.86 17.03 1.02
N LYS A 251 5.26 18.24 1.38
CA LYS A 251 4.63 19.45 0.84
C LYS A 251 5.29 19.87 -0.46
N THR A 252 4.49 20.30 -1.43
CA THR A 252 5.00 20.85 -2.71
C THR A 252 5.89 22.07 -2.51
N GLU A 253 5.64 22.86 -1.46
CA GLU A 253 6.41 24.05 -1.10
C GLU A 253 7.88 23.75 -0.70
N ASP A 254 8.17 22.52 -0.28
CA ASP A 254 9.51 22.09 0.12
C ASP A 254 10.44 21.91 -1.11
N PHE A 255 9.85 21.86 -2.31
CA PHE A 255 10.59 21.80 -3.57
C PHE A 255 10.60 23.15 -4.25
N ASN A 256 11.78 23.76 -4.34
CA ASN A 256 12.01 25.02 -5.08
C ASN A 256 11.95 24.78 -6.61
N ILE A 257 10.89 24.08 -7.06
CA ILE A 257 10.70 23.75 -8.46
C ILE A 257 9.69 24.76 -8.97
N ASN A 258 10.17 25.70 -9.77
CA ASN A 258 9.29 26.49 -10.60
C ASN A 258 8.53 25.51 -11.49
N ASP A 259 7.20 25.56 -11.42
CA ASP A 259 6.31 24.83 -12.33
C ASP A 259 6.77 25.14 -13.75
N THR A 260 7.54 24.24 -14.33
CA THR A 260 8.00 24.37 -15.69
C THR A 260 6.97 23.71 -16.59
N ASP A 261 6.93 24.08 -17.86
CA ASP A 261 6.01 23.40 -18.80
C ASP A 261 6.17 21.88 -18.80
N LYS A 262 7.29 21.35 -18.33
CA LYS A 262 7.60 19.91 -18.28
C LYS A 262 7.21 19.23 -16.96
N ILE A 263 7.34 19.90 -15.80
CA ILE A 263 7.09 19.33 -14.49
C ILE A 263 5.83 19.95 -13.90
N ILE A 264 4.88 19.11 -13.49
CA ILE A 264 3.65 19.49 -12.79
C ILE A 264 3.66 18.79 -11.43
N ILE A 265 3.80 19.57 -10.35
CA ILE A 265 3.79 19.04 -8.99
C ILE A 265 2.42 19.26 -8.35
N LYS A 266 1.90 18.23 -7.70
CA LYS A 266 0.63 18.22 -6.99
C LYS A 266 0.78 17.53 -5.65
N ASP A 267 0.05 17.97 -4.63
CA ASP A 267 0.12 17.36 -3.31
C ASP A 267 -0.46 15.93 -3.29
N PHE A 268 -1.75 15.83 -3.39
CA PHE A 268 -2.47 14.57 -3.25
C PHE A 268 -3.66 14.49 -4.20
N THR A 269 -3.99 13.29 -4.64
CA THR A 269 -5.22 13.01 -5.39
C THR A 269 -5.89 11.73 -4.90
N PRO A 270 -7.23 11.73 -4.71
CA PRO A 270 -7.98 10.50 -4.45
C PRO A 270 -8.21 9.66 -5.73
N TYR A 271 -7.79 10.15 -6.89
CA TYR A 271 -8.00 9.55 -8.21
C TYR A 271 -6.68 9.10 -8.85
N LEU A 272 -5.74 8.60 -8.06
CA LEU A 272 -4.39 8.28 -8.54
C LEU A 272 -4.39 7.29 -9.71
N VAL A 273 -5.31 6.31 -9.70
CA VAL A 273 -5.43 5.32 -10.78
C VAL A 273 -5.80 5.98 -12.13
N ASP A 274 -6.60 7.06 -12.12
CA ASP A 274 -6.92 7.81 -13.34
C ASP A 274 -5.67 8.52 -13.89
N TRP A 275 -4.81 9.04 -13.02
CA TRP A 275 -3.51 9.62 -13.40
C TRP A 275 -2.52 8.57 -13.89
N MET A 276 -2.52 7.38 -13.27
CA MET A 276 -1.78 6.24 -13.82
C MET A 276 -2.28 5.87 -15.23
N GLN A 277 -3.59 5.94 -15.48
CA GLN A 277 -4.16 5.66 -16.79
C GLN A 277 -3.77 6.74 -17.84
N ILE A 278 -3.70 8.02 -17.44
CA ILE A 278 -3.25 9.15 -18.29
C ILE A 278 -1.79 8.96 -18.74
N SER A 279 -0.90 8.51 -17.84
CA SER A 279 0.53 8.40 -18.10
C SER A 279 0.87 7.28 -19.09
N ASP A 280 2.05 7.35 -19.68
CA ASP A 280 2.66 6.28 -20.47
C ASP A 280 3.50 5.36 -19.59
N LEU A 281 4.22 5.96 -18.64
CA LEU A 281 5.07 5.30 -17.68
C LEU A 281 4.73 5.80 -16.27
N THR A 282 4.63 4.90 -15.30
CA THR A 282 4.50 5.26 -13.89
C THR A 282 5.78 4.90 -13.14
N ILE A 283 6.34 5.84 -12.40
CA ILE A 283 7.46 5.63 -11.47
C ILE A 283 6.89 5.70 -10.06
N ALA A 284 7.16 4.69 -9.24
CA ALA A 284 6.63 4.65 -7.89
C ALA A 284 7.53 3.89 -6.92
N LEU A 285 7.37 4.13 -5.61
CA LEU A 285 7.85 3.21 -4.60
C LEU A 285 7.06 1.89 -4.67
N ALA A 286 7.72 0.77 -4.39
CA ALA A 286 7.17 -0.57 -4.60
C ALA A 286 6.12 -1.01 -3.54
N GLY A 287 5.16 -0.13 -3.23
CA GLY A 287 4.05 -0.43 -2.33
C GLY A 287 3.05 -1.42 -2.93
N HIS A 288 2.50 -2.33 -2.10
CA HIS A 288 1.59 -3.38 -2.54
C HIS A 288 0.35 -2.84 -3.29
N THR A 289 -0.39 -1.89 -2.70
CA THR A 289 -1.61 -1.34 -3.31
C THR A 289 -1.33 -0.70 -4.68
N THR A 290 -0.26 0.09 -4.79
CA THR A 290 0.18 0.71 -6.05
C THR A 290 0.52 -0.36 -7.10
N SER A 291 1.24 -1.42 -6.70
CA SER A 291 1.58 -2.54 -7.59
C SER A 291 0.33 -3.22 -8.16
N MET A 292 -0.67 -3.48 -7.31
CA MET A 292 -1.93 -4.10 -7.74
C MET A 292 -2.72 -3.20 -8.71
N GLU A 293 -2.74 -1.89 -8.47
CA GLU A 293 -3.38 -0.93 -9.37
C GLU A 293 -2.67 -0.87 -10.74
N LEU A 294 -1.33 -0.88 -10.77
CA LEU A 294 -0.55 -0.89 -12.00
C LEU A 294 -0.80 -2.15 -12.84
N ILE A 295 -0.86 -3.33 -12.21
CA ILE A 295 -1.25 -4.58 -12.89
C ILE A 295 -2.66 -4.44 -13.47
N SER A 296 -3.60 -3.93 -12.68
CA SER A 296 -5.03 -3.88 -13.06
C SER A 296 -5.29 -3.11 -14.36
N ILE A 297 -4.48 -2.09 -14.63
CA ILE A 297 -4.55 -1.25 -15.84
C ILE A 297 -3.45 -1.55 -16.87
N LYS A 298 -2.71 -2.63 -16.67
CA LYS A 298 -1.60 -3.06 -17.57
C LYS A 298 -0.55 -1.96 -17.79
N LYS A 299 -0.24 -1.16 -16.76
CA LYS A 299 0.60 0.02 -16.88
C LYS A 299 2.09 -0.32 -16.82
N PRO A 300 2.91 0.00 -17.87
CA PRO A 300 4.35 -0.01 -17.77
C PRO A 300 4.82 0.84 -16.58
N ASN A 301 5.74 0.29 -15.79
CA ASN A 301 6.15 0.95 -14.57
C ASN A 301 7.60 0.71 -14.19
N ILE A 302 8.17 1.66 -13.45
CA ILE A 302 9.44 1.52 -12.74
C ILE A 302 9.12 1.54 -11.25
N LEU A 303 9.34 0.40 -10.58
CA LEU A 303 9.16 0.28 -9.14
C LEU A 303 10.50 0.34 -8.43
N ILE A 304 10.59 1.23 -7.45
CA ILE A 304 11.81 1.48 -6.69
C ILE A 304 11.57 1.03 -5.26
N PRO A 305 12.28 -0.02 -4.78
CA PRO A 305 12.17 -0.44 -3.39
C PRO A 305 12.98 0.48 -2.50
N LEU A 306 12.44 0.78 -1.33
CA LEU A 306 13.23 1.37 -0.26
C LEU A 306 14.26 0.36 0.23
N LYS A 307 15.47 0.83 0.51
CA LYS A 307 16.53 -0.02 1.04
C LYS A 307 16.10 -0.65 2.37
N ASN A 308 16.41 -1.91 2.57
CA ASN A 308 16.03 -2.70 3.74
C ASN A 308 14.50 -2.90 3.96
N HIS A 309 13.67 -2.63 2.95
CA HIS A 309 12.22 -2.84 3.04
C HIS A 309 11.81 -4.17 2.40
N VAL A 310 11.80 -5.24 3.19
CA VAL A 310 11.56 -6.63 2.72
C VAL A 310 10.25 -6.78 1.96
N GLU A 311 9.16 -6.14 2.42
CA GLU A 311 7.87 -6.20 1.74
C GLU A 311 7.95 -5.62 0.33
N GLN A 312 8.61 -4.47 0.14
CA GLN A 312 8.73 -3.85 -1.18
C GLN A 312 9.58 -4.69 -2.13
N GLN A 313 10.61 -5.36 -1.62
CA GLN A 313 11.40 -6.31 -2.42
C GLN A 313 10.55 -7.50 -2.87
N LYS A 314 9.75 -8.07 -1.98
CA LYS A 314 8.79 -9.14 -2.32
C LYS A 314 7.74 -8.67 -3.35
N ASN A 315 7.24 -7.46 -3.21
CA ASN A 315 6.30 -6.89 -4.17
C ASN A 315 6.92 -6.83 -5.57
N ILE A 316 8.18 -6.40 -5.69
CA ILE A 316 8.90 -6.39 -6.98
C ILE A 316 9.04 -7.81 -7.54
N GLU A 317 9.45 -8.79 -6.73
CA GLU A 317 9.55 -10.18 -7.17
C GLU A 317 8.20 -10.70 -7.70
N ASN A 318 7.10 -10.39 -7.01
CA ASN A 318 5.76 -10.75 -7.46
C ASN A 318 5.35 -10.03 -8.75
N MET A 319 5.85 -8.82 -8.98
CA MET A 319 5.57 -8.03 -10.19
C MET A 319 6.27 -8.56 -11.44
N LYS A 320 7.44 -9.20 -11.30
CA LYS A 320 8.27 -9.66 -12.45
C LYS A 320 7.50 -10.57 -13.41
N LYS A 321 6.62 -11.43 -12.91
CA LYS A 321 5.84 -12.35 -13.73
C LYS A 321 4.86 -11.66 -14.69
N TYR A 322 4.54 -10.38 -14.46
CA TYR A 322 3.64 -9.60 -15.33
C TYR A 322 4.37 -8.92 -16.50
N GLU A 323 5.71 -8.86 -16.49
CA GLU A 323 6.57 -8.35 -17.56
C GLU A 323 6.38 -6.85 -17.91
N ILE A 324 5.71 -6.08 -17.05
CA ILE A 324 5.49 -4.64 -17.20
C ILE A 324 6.30 -3.78 -16.23
N THR A 325 7.15 -4.42 -15.42
CA THR A 325 7.87 -3.75 -14.34
C THR A 325 9.37 -3.76 -14.58
N THR A 326 9.98 -2.58 -14.51
CA THR A 326 11.42 -2.38 -14.42
C THR A 326 11.78 -1.91 -13.01
N THR A 327 13.00 -2.15 -12.55
CA THR A 327 13.47 -1.71 -11.25
C THR A 327 14.79 -0.97 -11.33
N THR A 328 15.01 -0.02 -10.43
CA THR A 328 16.29 0.72 -10.33
C THR A 328 16.57 1.12 -8.89
N ASP A 329 17.72 1.73 -8.62
CA ASP A 329 18.10 2.23 -7.31
C ASP A 329 17.77 3.73 -7.20
N ILE A 330 17.21 4.12 -6.04
CA ILE A 330 16.87 5.51 -5.75
C ILE A 330 18.12 6.40 -5.60
N ASN A 331 19.23 5.84 -5.15
CA ASN A 331 20.45 6.58 -4.81
C ASN A 331 21.43 6.74 -5.99
N ASP A 332 21.12 6.16 -7.15
CA ASP A 332 21.94 6.26 -8.36
C ASP A 332 21.20 7.04 -9.46
N CYS A 333 21.32 8.38 -9.44
CA CYS A 333 20.65 9.27 -10.40
C CYS A 333 21.01 8.94 -11.86
N LYS A 334 22.25 8.51 -12.15
CA LYS A 334 22.65 8.16 -13.50
C LYS A 334 21.93 6.91 -13.99
N LYS A 335 21.93 5.87 -13.16
CA LYS A 335 21.21 4.62 -13.45
C LYS A 335 19.71 4.83 -13.53
N LEU A 336 19.17 5.71 -12.66
CA LEU A 336 17.76 6.09 -12.69
C LEU A 336 17.39 6.73 -14.04
N LEU A 337 18.18 7.72 -14.50
CA LEU A 337 17.99 8.36 -15.80
C LEU A 337 18.08 7.36 -16.97
N GLU A 338 19.13 6.54 -17.00
CA GLU A 338 19.31 5.49 -18.02
C GLU A 338 18.10 4.54 -18.02
N THR A 339 17.66 4.05 -16.84
CA THR A 339 16.51 3.15 -16.72
C THR A 339 15.23 3.78 -17.23
N ILE A 340 15.00 5.07 -16.96
CA ILE A 340 13.80 5.78 -17.41
C ILE A 340 13.81 5.89 -18.94
N ASN A 341 14.89 6.41 -19.53
CA ASN A 341 14.96 6.59 -20.97
C ASN A 341 14.92 5.25 -21.73
N ASP A 342 15.63 4.23 -21.27
CA ASP A 342 15.57 2.87 -21.86
C ASP A 342 14.15 2.27 -21.77
N THR A 343 13.39 2.59 -20.72
CA THR A 343 12.01 2.12 -20.58
C THR A 343 11.09 2.88 -21.52
N LEU A 344 11.27 4.20 -21.68
CA LEU A 344 10.51 5.03 -22.62
C LEU A 344 10.75 4.57 -24.08
N ASP A 345 11.98 4.29 -24.46
CA ASP A 345 12.34 3.84 -25.81
C ASP A 345 11.71 2.47 -26.17
N ARG A 346 11.34 1.68 -25.15
CA ARG A 346 10.75 0.34 -25.31
C ARG A 346 9.26 0.26 -25.01
N LEU A 347 8.57 1.38 -24.71
CA LEU A 347 7.17 1.38 -24.27
C LEU A 347 6.25 0.55 -25.17
N ASP A 348 6.38 0.68 -26.49
CA ASP A 348 5.54 -0.05 -27.45
C ASP A 348 5.77 -1.57 -27.43
N SER A 349 6.92 -2.01 -26.96
CA SER A 349 7.29 -3.42 -26.82
C SER A 349 6.91 -4.02 -25.48
N ILE A 350 6.69 -3.19 -24.45
CA ILE A 350 6.31 -3.65 -23.11
C ILE A 350 4.84 -4.09 -23.13
N LYS A 351 4.64 -5.40 -23.00
CA LYS A 351 3.31 -6.00 -22.93
C LYS A 351 3.19 -6.85 -21.69
N ILE A 352 2.03 -6.77 -21.07
CA ILE A 352 1.76 -7.62 -19.90
C ILE A 352 1.71 -9.09 -20.33
N ASN A 353 2.21 -9.96 -19.46
CA ASN A 353 1.99 -11.39 -19.60
C ASN A 353 0.50 -11.71 -19.40
N GLU A 354 -0.19 -12.02 -20.49
CA GLU A 354 -1.65 -12.16 -20.50
C GLU A 354 -2.13 -13.36 -19.65
N ASP A 355 -1.37 -14.44 -19.55
CA ASP A 355 -1.77 -15.59 -18.72
C ASP A 355 -1.79 -15.20 -17.23
N ASN A 356 -0.76 -14.52 -16.77
CA ASN A 356 -0.69 -14.01 -15.39
C ASN A 356 -1.72 -12.92 -15.13
N TYR A 357 -2.00 -12.06 -16.11
CA TYR A 357 -3.05 -11.05 -16.01
C TYR A 357 -4.44 -11.66 -15.94
N ASN A 358 -4.72 -12.66 -16.78
CA ASN A 358 -5.99 -13.38 -16.76
C ASN A 358 -6.23 -14.09 -15.44
N GLU A 359 -5.18 -14.60 -14.80
CA GLU A 359 -5.28 -15.15 -13.44
C GLU A 359 -5.60 -14.05 -12.42
N PHE A 360 -4.92 -12.90 -12.51
CA PHE A 360 -5.14 -11.75 -11.62
C PHE A 360 -6.57 -11.24 -11.67
N VAL A 361 -7.17 -11.05 -12.84
CA VAL A 361 -8.52 -10.48 -13.00
C VAL A 361 -9.65 -11.43 -12.62
N LYS A 362 -9.38 -12.73 -12.39
CA LYS A 362 -10.37 -13.65 -11.83
C LYS A 362 -10.77 -13.30 -10.40
N TYR A 363 -9.93 -12.55 -9.70
CA TYR A 363 -10.17 -12.19 -8.32
C TYR A 363 -10.86 -10.82 -8.20
N ASP A 364 -12.04 -10.79 -7.61
CA ASP A 364 -12.66 -9.55 -7.09
C ASP A 364 -12.46 -9.52 -5.57
N GLY A 365 -11.37 -8.91 -5.13
CA GLY A 365 -10.96 -8.89 -3.72
C GLY A 365 -12.03 -8.34 -2.79
N LYS A 366 -12.72 -7.28 -3.21
CA LYS A 366 -13.80 -6.66 -2.42
C LYS A 366 -15.00 -7.59 -2.26
N THR A 367 -15.43 -8.25 -3.33
CA THR A 367 -16.54 -9.21 -3.30
C THR A 367 -16.16 -10.47 -2.52
N ASN A 368 -14.94 -10.97 -2.67
CA ASN A 368 -14.48 -12.14 -1.95
C ASN A 368 -14.35 -11.86 -0.44
N ALA A 369 -13.80 -10.70 -0.06
CA ALA A 369 -13.76 -10.27 1.34
C ALA A 369 -15.17 -10.16 1.95
N LEU A 370 -16.12 -9.52 1.25
CA LEU A 370 -17.51 -9.43 1.68
C LEU A 370 -18.12 -10.82 1.94
N LYS A 371 -17.95 -11.78 1.02
CA LYS A 371 -18.44 -13.15 1.19
C LYS A 371 -17.87 -13.82 2.44
N GLN A 372 -16.57 -13.66 2.71
CA GLN A 372 -15.94 -14.23 3.91
C GLN A 372 -16.48 -13.60 5.19
N ILE A 373 -16.69 -12.28 5.22
CA ILE A 373 -17.22 -11.56 6.37
C ILE A 373 -18.66 -11.96 6.66
N GLU A 374 -19.51 -12.05 5.63
CA GLU A 374 -20.91 -12.45 5.76
C GLU A 374 -21.10 -13.92 6.14
N SER A 375 -20.11 -14.77 5.87
CA SER A 375 -20.14 -16.19 6.24
C SER A 375 -20.21 -16.44 7.76
N LEU A 376 -19.92 -15.41 8.57
CA LEU A 376 -20.07 -15.49 10.04
C LEU A 376 -21.52 -15.70 10.51
N TYR A 377 -22.51 -15.34 9.70
CA TYR A 377 -23.91 -15.29 10.08
C TYR A 377 -24.80 -16.23 9.24
N LYS A 378 -24.13 -17.05 8.42
CA LYS A 378 -24.77 -18.17 7.72
C LYS A 378 -24.50 -19.48 8.47
#